data_59598ce355265453029fabda1665bf60
#
_entry.id   59598ce355265453029fabda1665bf60
#
_cell.length_a   1.000
_cell.length_b   1.000
_cell.length_c   1.000
_cell.angle_alpha   90.00
_cell.angle_beta   90.00
_cell.angle_gamma   90.00
#
_symmetry.space_group_name_H-M   'P 1'
#
loop_
_entity.id
_entity.type
_entity.pdbx_description
1 polymer ?
#
loop_
_entity_poly.entity_id
_entity_poly.type
_entity_poly.pdbx_seq_one_letter_code
_entity_poly.pdbx_strand_id
1 'polypeptide(L)'
;MTAAYPVNLDLTGRPVLVVGGGPVAARKVAGLLRSGATVTVVAPDAIPDIADDPDVRWFARPYQRGELASYRLGITATSDPAVNAQVAADGETAGVFVNSADDPENCTFTLPAVARHGDLQVTISTNGRSPGLARWLRRRYERELSGGYDQLLDLLSETRAEARAAFGTSEVTGWDDALDADLLGLVRAGRIEDARSMLRISLGLTAEPAREVAS
;
A
#
# COMPACT_ATOMS: atom_id res chain seq x y z
N MET A 1 7.93 3.97 24.76
CA MET A 1 7.01 4.02 23.61
C MET A 1 6.96 2.63 23.01
N THR A 2 5.77 2.06 22.83
CA THR A 2 5.56 0.76 22.17
C THR A 2 5.80 0.95 20.66
N ALA A 3 6.47 0.01 20.01
CA ALA A 3 6.65 0.03 18.56
C ALA A 3 5.30 -0.25 17.89
N ALA A 4 4.96 0.52 16.85
CA ALA A 4 3.78 0.22 16.03
C ALA A 4 4.03 -1.04 15.20
N TYR A 5 2.99 -1.88 15.05
CA TYR A 5 3.08 -3.09 14.22
C TYR A 5 2.76 -2.73 12.76
N PRO A 6 3.71 -2.89 11.83
CA PRO A 6 3.49 -2.54 10.42
C PRO A 6 2.69 -3.63 9.70
N VAL A 7 1.67 -3.21 8.96
CA VAL A 7 0.83 -4.11 8.14
C VAL A 7 0.49 -3.47 6.81
N ASN A 8 0.27 -4.29 5.78
CA ASN A 8 -0.40 -3.90 4.55
C ASN A 8 -1.84 -4.43 4.61
N LEU A 9 -2.82 -3.53 4.54
CA LEU A 9 -4.23 -3.89 4.54
C LEU A 9 -4.73 -4.08 3.11
N ASP A 10 -5.33 -5.23 2.83
CA ASP A 10 -6.14 -5.43 1.63
C ASP A 10 -7.54 -4.87 1.87
N LEU A 11 -7.81 -3.74 1.24
CA LEU A 11 -9.10 -3.05 1.32
C LEU A 11 -9.99 -3.30 0.10
N THR A 12 -9.61 -4.19 -0.80
CA THR A 12 -10.38 -4.50 -2.02
C THR A 12 -11.82 -4.91 -1.67
N GLY A 13 -12.80 -4.09 -2.12
CA GLY A 13 -14.21 -4.27 -1.84
C GLY A 13 -14.62 -4.10 -0.36
N ARG A 14 -13.72 -3.66 0.53
CA ARG A 14 -14.04 -3.48 1.94
C ARG A 14 -14.68 -2.12 2.21
N PRO A 15 -15.76 -2.06 3.00
CA PRO A 15 -16.40 -0.80 3.34
C PRO A 15 -15.54 0.01 4.31
N VAL A 16 -15.27 1.26 3.95
CA VAL A 16 -14.51 2.23 4.73
C VAL A 16 -15.31 3.51 4.89
N LEU A 17 -15.34 4.05 6.11
CA LEU A 17 -16.01 5.30 6.42
C LEU A 17 -15.00 6.44 6.53
N VAL A 18 -15.29 7.56 5.86
CA VAL A 18 -14.60 8.84 6.06
C VAL A 18 -15.60 9.85 6.61
N VAL A 19 -15.28 10.44 7.76
CA VAL A 19 -16.10 11.49 8.39
C VAL A 19 -15.41 12.83 8.17
N GLY A 20 -16.05 13.70 7.39
CA GLY A 20 -15.51 14.99 6.95
C GLY A 20 -15.52 15.11 5.42
N GLY A 21 -15.72 16.33 4.90
CA GLY A 21 -15.90 16.62 3.47
C GLY A 21 -14.89 17.61 2.90
N GLY A 22 -13.83 17.96 3.66
CA GLY A 22 -12.83 18.95 3.24
C GLY A 22 -11.63 18.36 2.47
N PRO A 23 -10.62 19.20 2.14
CA PRO A 23 -9.44 18.76 1.38
C PRO A 23 -8.62 17.65 2.03
N VAL A 24 -8.64 17.57 3.37
CA VAL A 24 -7.96 16.48 4.10
C VAL A 24 -8.69 15.17 3.85
N ALA A 25 -10.03 15.17 3.97
CA ALA A 25 -10.88 14.02 3.68
C ALA A 25 -10.68 13.55 2.22
N ALA A 26 -10.71 14.44 1.24
CA ALA A 26 -10.53 14.11 -0.18
C ALA A 26 -9.20 13.36 -0.44
N ARG A 27 -8.09 13.81 0.17
CA ARG A 27 -6.79 13.10 0.06
C ARG A 27 -6.85 11.68 0.64
N LYS A 28 -7.62 11.47 1.73
CA LYS A 28 -7.81 10.14 2.32
C LYS A 28 -8.69 9.27 1.43
N VAL A 29 -9.79 9.81 0.93
CA VAL A 29 -10.69 9.16 -0.04
C VAL A 29 -9.91 8.68 -1.26
N ALA A 30 -9.16 9.55 -1.92
CA ALA A 30 -8.35 9.18 -3.08
C ALA A 30 -7.34 8.05 -2.77
N GLY A 31 -6.78 8.02 -1.56
CA GLY A 31 -5.89 6.93 -1.12
C GLY A 31 -6.62 5.61 -0.95
N LEU A 32 -7.82 5.63 -0.38
CA LEU A 32 -8.67 4.46 -0.15
C LEU A 32 -9.21 3.88 -1.46
N LEU A 33 -9.68 4.73 -2.38
CA LEU A 33 -10.14 4.31 -3.72
C LEU A 33 -9.02 3.60 -4.49
N ARG A 34 -7.80 4.13 -4.48
CA ARG A 34 -6.63 3.46 -5.09
C ARG A 34 -6.31 2.10 -4.46
N SER A 35 -6.73 1.86 -3.23
CA SER A 35 -6.58 0.57 -2.55
C SER A 35 -7.80 -0.35 -2.76
N GLY A 36 -8.72 0.01 -3.65
CA GLY A 36 -9.91 -0.78 -3.98
C GLY A 36 -11.01 -0.78 -2.92
N ALA A 37 -10.94 0.13 -1.93
CA ALA A 37 -11.96 0.22 -0.87
C ALA A 37 -13.30 0.73 -1.42
N THR A 38 -14.41 0.27 -0.86
CA THR A 38 -15.73 0.86 -1.03
C THR A 38 -15.88 2.01 -0.05
N VAL A 39 -15.77 3.25 -0.55
CA VAL A 39 -15.68 4.44 0.30
C VAL A 39 -17.06 5.08 0.51
N THR A 40 -17.40 5.29 1.77
CA THR A 40 -18.54 6.12 2.18
C THR A 40 -18.01 7.36 2.89
N VAL A 41 -18.53 8.53 2.52
CA VAL A 41 -18.24 9.79 3.20
C VAL A 41 -19.50 10.29 3.91
N VAL A 42 -19.33 10.73 5.15
CA VAL A 42 -20.38 11.38 5.93
C VAL A 42 -19.89 12.76 6.35
N ALA A 43 -20.54 13.77 5.83
CA ALA A 43 -20.28 15.19 6.15
C ALA A 43 -21.47 16.03 5.74
N PRO A 44 -21.83 17.11 6.49
CA PRO A 44 -22.88 18.05 6.09
C PRO A 44 -22.62 18.68 4.72
N ASP A 45 -21.35 19.02 4.47
CA ASP A 45 -20.88 19.60 3.21
C ASP A 45 -19.64 18.84 2.72
N ALA A 46 -19.45 18.78 1.39
CA ALA A 46 -18.27 18.18 0.77
C ALA A 46 -17.79 19.03 -0.41
N ILE A 47 -16.46 19.05 -0.59
CA ILE A 47 -15.88 19.68 -1.77
C ILE A 47 -16.15 18.84 -3.03
N PRO A 48 -16.08 19.45 -4.25
CA PRO A 48 -16.38 18.75 -5.51
C PRO A 48 -15.60 17.44 -5.70
N ASP A 49 -14.34 17.36 -5.25
CA ASP A 49 -13.51 16.17 -5.32
C ASP A 49 -14.11 14.95 -4.56
N ILE A 50 -15.11 15.17 -3.72
CA ILE A 50 -15.85 14.13 -3.00
C ILE A 50 -17.28 14.04 -3.52
N ALA A 51 -17.95 15.22 -3.67
CA ALA A 51 -19.37 15.28 -3.98
C ALA A 51 -19.68 14.80 -5.41
N ASP A 52 -18.78 15.03 -6.35
CA ASP A 52 -18.94 14.71 -7.76
C ASP A 52 -18.22 13.40 -8.16
N ASP A 53 -17.54 12.74 -7.22
CA ASP A 53 -16.82 11.48 -7.49
C ASP A 53 -17.82 10.30 -7.53
N PRO A 54 -17.98 9.62 -8.68
CA PRO A 54 -18.94 8.53 -8.84
C PRO A 54 -18.61 7.27 -8.01
N ASP A 55 -17.37 7.12 -7.58
CA ASP A 55 -16.91 5.99 -6.78
C ASP A 55 -17.08 6.22 -5.28
N VAL A 56 -17.56 7.41 -4.88
CA VAL A 56 -17.79 7.81 -3.50
C VAL A 56 -19.27 7.85 -3.17
N ARG A 57 -19.67 7.15 -2.12
CA ARG A 57 -21.00 7.29 -1.57
C ARG A 57 -21.02 8.41 -0.52
N TRP A 58 -21.44 9.60 -0.88
CA TRP A 58 -21.54 10.72 0.07
C TRP A 58 -22.94 10.85 0.66
N PHE A 59 -23.00 11.01 1.99
CA PHE A 59 -24.21 11.37 2.75
C PHE A 59 -24.08 12.80 3.29
N ALA A 60 -24.88 13.72 2.77
CA ALA A 60 -24.91 15.13 3.18
C ALA A 60 -25.60 15.31 4.55
N ARG A 61 -24.99 14.87 5.61
CA ARG A 61 -25.47 14.94 6.99
C ARG A 61 -24.34 14.82 8.01
N PRO A 62 -24.56 15.21 9.28
CA PRO A 62 -23.65 14.90 10.38
C PRO A 62 -23.48 13.38 10.59
N TYR A 63 -22.34 13.00 11.18
CA TYR A 63 -22.09 11.65 11.68
C TYR A 63 -23.10 11.25 12.75
N GLN A 64 -23.54 10.01 12.74
CA GLN A 64 -24.45 9.42 13.72
C GLN A 64 -23.70 8.38 14.56
N ARG A 65 -23.91 8.45 15.88
CA ARG A 65 -23.28 7.52 16.81
C ARG A 65 -23.57 6.06 16.44
N GLY A 66 -22.54 5.24 16.45
CA GLY A 66 -22.61 3.79 16.19
C GLY A 66 -22.61 3.40 14.71
N GLU A 67 -22.70 4.35 13.75
CA GLU A 67 -22.72 3.99 12.33
C GLU A 67 -21.40 3.39 11.81
N LEU A 68 -20.27 3.62 12.52
CA LEU A 68 -18.99 3.03 12.19
C LEU A 68 -18.97 1.49 12.26
N ALA A 69 -19.85 0.88 13.05
CA ALA A 69 -19.89 -0.58 13.24
C ALA A 69 -20.09 -1.40 11.95
N SER A 70 -20.61 -0.78 10.88
CA SER A 70 -20.82 -1.42 9.58
C SER A 70 -19.58 -1.39 8.68
N TYR A 71 -18.49 -0.76 9.11
CA TYR A 71 -17.28 -0.56 8.32
C TYR A 71 -16.09 -1.35 8.87
N ARG A 72 -15.06 -1.51 8.05
CA ARG A 72 -13.81 -2.19 8.43
C ARG A 72 -12.75 -1.22 8.93
N LEU A 73 -12.85 0.04 8.50
CA LEU A 73 -11.91 1.10 8.83
C LEU A 73 -12.67 2.42 8.91
N GLY A 74 -12.28 3.29 9.84
CA GLY A 74 -12.77 4.65 9.98
C GLY A 74 -11.66 5.67 9.83
N ILE A 75 -11.95 6.78 9.13
CA ILE A 75 -11.07 7.95 9.09
C ILE A 75 -11.88 9.17 9.45
N THR A 76 -11.41 9.97 10.42
CA THR A 76 -11.98 11.28 10.68
C THR A 76 -11.07 12.38 10.14
N ALA A 77 -11.66 13.34 9.47
CA ALA A 77 -10.99 14.51 8.91
C ALA A 77 -11.90 15.73 9.04
N THR A 78 -12.48 15.91 10.22
CA THR A 78 -13.32 17.06 10.57
C THR A 78 -12.54 18.05 11.45
N SER A 79 -12.96 19.30 11.47
CA SER A 79 -12.49 20.32 12.39
C SER A 79 -13.18 20.28 13.75
N ASP A 80 -14.18 19.40 13.95
CA ASP A 80 -14.93 19.26 15.20
C ASP A 80 -14.30 18.15 16.06
N PRO A 81 -13.62 18.49 17.17
CA PRO A 81 -13.00 17.50 18.06
C PRO A 81 -14.01 16.56 18.71
N ALA A 82 -15.26 17.01 18.95
CA ALA A 82 -16.28 16.19 19.56
C ALA A 82 -16.73 15.06 18.62
N VAL A 83 -16.85 15.35 17.32
CA VAL A 83 -17.13 14.34 16.30
C VAL A 83 -15.97 13.35 16.18
N ASN A 84 -14.72 13.83 16.17
CA ASN A 84 -13.54 12.96 16.08
C ASN A 84 -13.47 12.01 17.30
N ALA A 85 -13.68 12.51 18.51
CA ALA A 85 -13.71 11.71 19.72
C ALA A 85 -14.87 10.69 19.73
N GLN A 86 -16.05 11.07 19.20
CA GLN A 86 -17.19 10.17 19.09
C GLN A 86 -16.91 9.00 18.15
N VAL A 87 -16.33 9.28 16.96
CA VAL A 87 -15.96 8.23 16.00
C VAL A 87 -14.91 7.29 16.59
N ALA A 88 -13.93 7.82 17.31
CA ALA A 88 -12.92 7.01 17.99
C ALA A 88 -13.55 6.08 19.05
N ALA A 89 -14.47 6.60 19.89
CA ALA A 89 -15.20 5.81 20.88
C ALA A 89 -16.09 4.72 20.25
N ASP A 90 -16.74 5.04 19.14
CA ASP A 90 -17.53 4.07 18.37
C ASP A 90 -16.60 2.97 17.76
N GLY A 91 -15.39 3.35 17.32
CA GLY A 91 -14.38 2.42 16.84
C GLY A 91 -13.94 1.42 17.91
N GLU A 92 -13.62 1.90 19.11
CA GLU A 92 -13.29 1.03 20.25
C GLU A 92 -14.44 0.08 20.60
N THR A 93 -15.68 0.59 20.58
CA THR A 93 -16.87 -0.23 20.89
C THR A 93 -17.13 -1.31 19.84
N ALA A 94 -16.90 -0.98 18.56
CA ALA A 94 -17.16 -1.87 17.42
C ALA A 94 -15.96 -2.75 17.02
N GLY A 95 -14.78 -2.54 17.61
CA GLY A 95 -13.53 -3.20 17.19
C GLY A 95 -13.06 -2.76 15.80
N VAL A 96 -13.35 -1.52 15.41
CA VAL A 96 -12.97 -0.93 14.12
C VAL A 96 -11.79 0.01 14.32
N PHE A 97 -10.73 -0.15 13.52
CA PHE A 97 -9.59 0.76 13.55
C PHE A 97 -9.96 2.15 13.06
N VAL A 98 -9.53 3.18 13.79
CA VAL A 98 -9.80 4.58 13.48
C VAL A 98 -8.51 5.37 13.34
N ASN A 99 -8.44 6.23 12.30
CA ASN A 99 -7.42 7.26 12.16
C ASN A 99 -8.07 8.64 12.20
N SER A 100 -7.73 9.44 13.17
CA SER A 100 -8.16 10.83 13.27
C SER A 100 -7.07 11.75 12.71
N ALA A 101 -7.39 12.56 11.71
CA ALA A 101 -6.42 13.45 11.08
C ALA A 101 -6.02 14.55 12.08
N ASP A 102 -4.70 14.73 12.27
CA ASP A 102 -4.10 15.72 13.16
C ASP A 102 -4.48 15.57 14.66
N ASP A 103 -4.97 14.39 15.04
CA ASP A 103 -5.46 14.07 16.39
C ASP A 103 -4.97 12.68 16.84
N PRO A 104 -3.70 12.57 17.28
CA PRO A 104 -3.08 11.30 17.63
C PRO A 104 -3.74 10.52 18.78
N GLU A 105 -4.40 11.21 19.71
CA GLU A 105 -5.06 10.60 20.87
C GLU A 105 -6.28 9.77 20.47
N ASN A 106 -6.92 10.14 19.36
CA ASN A 106 -8.07 9.46 18.79
C ASN A 106 -7.70 8.51 17.64
N CYS A 107 -6.43 8.03 17.59
CA CYS A 107 -5.95 7.11 16.59
C CYS A 107 -5.65 5.72 17.16
N THR A 108 -6.22 4.67 16.58
CA THR A 108 -5.83 3.28 16.83
C THR A 108 -4.82 2.79 15.78
N PHE A 109 -4.64 3.51 14.66
CA PHE A 109 -3.58 3.29 13.69
C PHE A 109 -3.09 4.61 13.08
N THR A 110 -1.91 4.58 12.49
CA THR A 110 -1.31 5.74 11.82
C THR A 110 -1.02 5.42 10.35
N LEU A 111 -1.10 6.45 9.52
CA LEU A 111 -0.73 6.34 8.10
C LEU A 111 0.72 6.79 7.92
N PRO A 112 1.65 5.90 7.54
CA PRO A 112 3.03 6.26 7.25
C PRO A 112 3.15 7.11 5.99
N ALA A 113 4.29 7.74 5.78
CA ALA A 113 4.66 8.27 4.47
C ALA A 113 4.95 7.10 3.52
N VAL A 114 4.45 7.16 2.28
CA VAL A 114 4.56 6.07 1.32
C VAL A 114 5.21 6.57 0.03
N ALA A 115 6.32 5.95 -0.36
CA ALA A 115 6.89 6.03 -1.69
C ALA A 115 6.41 4.83 -2.52
N ARG A 116 5.91 5.08 -3.75
CA ARG A 116 5.39 4.04 -4.64
C ARG A 116 5.91 4.19 -6.05
N HIS A 117 6.16 3.05 -6.69
CA HIS A 117 6.39 2.95 -8.12
C HIS A 117 5.85 1.59 -8.60
N GLY A 118 4.82 1.59 -9.43
CA GLY A 118 4.07 0.37 -9.75
C GLY A 118 3.59 -0.33 -8.47
N ASP A 119 3.85 -1.62 -8.38
CA ASP A 119 3.50 -2.46 -7.22
C ASP A 119 4.50 -2.37 -6.06
N LEU A 120 5.66 -1.73 -6.30
CA LEU A 120 6.67 -1.57 -5.27
C LEU A 120 6.32 -0.43 -4.32
N GLN A 121 6.37 -0.70 -3.02
CA GLN A 121 6.01 0.25 -1.98
C GLN A 121 7.03 0.25 -0.86
N VAL A 122 7.49 1.45 -0.47
CA VAL A 122 8.30 1.70 0.73
C VAL A 122 7.53 2.59 1.68
N THR A 123 7.32 2.13 2.91
CA THR A 123 6.63 2.87 3.96
C THR A 123 7.60 3.39 5.00
N ILE A 124 7.45 4.66 5.41
CA ILE A 124 8.34 5.33 6.35
C ILE A 124 7.52 5.87 7.51
N SER A 125 7.76 5.33 8.71
CA SER A 125 7.19 5.85 9.96
C SER A 125 8.30 6.36 10.88
N THR A 126 8.02 7.44 11.58
CA THR A 126 8.88 7.98 12.64
C THR A 126 8.15 8.00 13.99
N ASN A 127 7.04 7.24 14.11
CA ASN A 127 6.13 7.28 15.27
C ASN A 127 5.71 8.72 15.65
N GLY A 128 5.41 9.54 14.64
CA GLY A 128 5.02 10.94 14.84
C GLY A 128 6.17 11.90 15.19
N ARG A 129 7.39 11.41 15.45
CA ARG A 129 8.51 12.23 15.95
C ARG A 129 9.07 13.22 14.93
N SER A 130 8.99 12.90 13.62
CA SER A 130 9.54 13.77 12.58
C SER A 130 8.80 13.59 11.23
N PRO A 131 7.65 14.28 11.05
CA PRO A 131 6.97 14.28 9.75
C PRO A 131 7.84 14.83 8.62
N GLY A 132 8.76 15.76 8.94
CA GLY A 132 9.73 16.32 7.99
C GLY A 132 10.70 15.27 7.45
N LEU A 133 11.28 14.45 8.34
CA LEU A 133 12.18 13.35 7.96
C LEU A 133 11.44 12.28 7.13
N ALA A 134 10.25 11.90 7.56
CA ALA A 134 9.44 10.92 6.82
C ALA A 134 9.15 11.41 5.39
N ARG A 135 8.80 12.68 5.23
CA ARG A 135 8.55 13.32 3.92
C ARG A 135 9.82 13.43 3.06
N TRP A 136 10.98 13.73 3.68
CA TRP A 136 12.26 13.80 2.98
C TRP A 136 12.67 12.41 2.47
N LEU A 137 12.59 11.38 3.31
CA LEU A 137 12.87 9.99 2.94
C LEU A 137 11.93 9.50 1.84
N ARG A 138 10.62 9.79 1.93
CA ARG A 138 9.66 9.47 0.89
C ARG A 138 10.12 9.97 -0.48
N ARG A 139 10.46 11.27 -0.60
CA ARG A 139 10.93 11.85 -1.88
C ARG A 139 12.24 11.23 -2.37
N ARG A 140 13.12 10.81 -1.45
CA ARG A 140 14.35 10.11 -1.80
C ARG A 140 14.04 8.74 -2.40
N TYR A 141 13.19 7.94 -1.75
CA TYR A 141 12.79 6.64 -2.24
C TYR A 141 11.93 6.71 -3.51
N GLU A 142 11.06 7.70 -3.68
CA GLU A 142 10.33 7.90 -4.94
C GLU A 142 11.28 8.04 -6.14
N ARG A 143 12.38 8.77 -5.99
CA ARG A 143 13.40 8.90 -7.05
C ARG A 143 14.20 7.63 -7.25
N GLU A 144 14.50 6.90 -6.20
CA GLU A 144 15.21 5.63 -6.28
C GLU A 144 14.37 4.58 -7.01
N LEU A 145 13.11 4.43 -6.61
CA LEU A 145 12.18 3.43 -7.15
C LEU A 145 11.85 3.66 -8.63
N SER A 146 11.92 4.89 -9.14
CA SER A 146 11.68 5.18 -10.56
C SER A 146 12.79 4.66 -11.50
N GLY A 147 13.86 4.11 -10.96
CA GLY A 147 15.04 3.67 -11.71
C GLY A 147 15.03 2.18 -12.08
N GLY A 148 13.99 1.67 -12.78
CA GLY A 148 13.99 0.31 -13.35
C GLY A 148 13.55 -0.80 -12.41
N TYR A 149 13.06 -0.47 -11.21
CA TYR A 149 12.59 -1.47 -10.25
C TYR A 149 11.29 -2.15 -10.66
N ASP A 150 10.43 -1.51 -11.45
CA ASP A 150 9.23 -2.11 -12.03
C ASP A 150 9.61 -3.23 -13.01
N GLN A 151 10.51 -2.95 -13.94
CA GLN A 151 11.02 -3.96 -14.89
C GLN A 151 11.77 -5.10 -14.17
N LEU A 152 12.53 -4.77 -13.13
CA LEU A 152 13.17 -5.79 -12.29
C LEU A 152 12.13 -6.67 -11.59
N LEU A 153 11.08 -6.10 -11.03
CA LEU A 153 10.01 -6.82 -10.35
C LEU A 153 9.28 -7.77 -11.31
N ASP A 154 9.00 -7.31 -12.54
CA ASP A 154 8.39 -8.13 -13.59
C ASP A 154 9.30 -9.33 -13.93
N LEU A 155 10.59 -9.09 -14.16
CA LEU A 155 11.58 -10.14 -14.45
C LEU A 155 11.67 -11.17 -13.31
N LEU A 156 11.74 -10.71 -12.07
CA LEU A 156 11.78 -11.58 -10.89
C LEU A 156 10.48 -12.40 -10.74
N SER A 157 9.32 -11.79 -11.00
CA SER A 157 8.02 -12.45 -10.94
C SER A 157 7.87 -13.55 -11.99
N GLU A 158 8.26 -13.27 -13.24
CA GLU A 158 8.28 -14.26 -14.32
C GLU A 158 9.20 -15.43 -13.99
N THR A 159 10.43 -15.14 -13.56
CA THR A 159 11.41 -16.19 -13.22
C THR A 159 10.99 -16.99 -11.99
N ARG A 160 10.28 -16.38 -11.03
CA ARG A 160 9.69 -17.10 -9.91
C ARG A 160 8.63 -18.10 -10.36
N ALA A 161 7.84 -17.77 -11.38
CA ALA A 161 6.87 -18.71 -11.96
C ALA A 161 7.59 -19.88 -12.65
N GLU A 162 8.67 -19.60 -13.39
CA GLU A 162 9.51 -20.65 -14.01
C GLU A 162 10.12 -21.58 -12.94
N ALA A 163 10.69 -21.03 -11.87
CA ALA A 163 11.28 -21.83 -10.79
C ALA A 163 10.23 -22.74 -10.14
N ARG A 164 9.03 -22.22 -9.91
CA ARG A 164 7.93 -23.02 -9.37
C ARG A 164 7.52 -24.15 -10.32
N ALA A 165 7.51 -23.91 -11.61
CA ALA A 165 7.19 -24.94 -12.60
C ALA A 165 8.29 -26.02 -12.69
N ALA A 166 9.56 -25.61 -12.60
CA ALA A 166 10.72 -26.52 -12.70
C ALA A 166 10.95 -27.35 -11.43
N PHE A 167 10.81 -26.73 -10.25
CA PHE A 167 11.23 -27.33 -8.98
C PHE A 167 10.06 -27.64 -8.03
N GLY A 168 8.83 -27.31 -8.37
CA GLY A 168 7.66 -27.43 -7.49
C GLY A 168 7.59 -26.37 -6.39
N THR A 169 8.61 -25.52 -6.26
CA THR A 169 8.70 -24.43 -5.29
C THR A 169 9.35 -23.20 -5.90
N SER A 170 9.02 -22.02 -5.40
CA SER A 170 9.73 -20.79 -5.73
C SER A 170 10.77 -20.38 -4.67
N GLU A 171 10.89 -21.16 -3.61
CA GLU A 171 11.89 -20.98 -2.54
C GLU A 171 13.17 -21.75 -2.89
N VAL A 172 13.88 -21.25 -3.89
CA VAL A 172 15.18 -21.78 -4.32
C VAL A 172 16.28 -20.82 -3.90
N THR A 173 17.50 -21.34 -3.73
CA THR A 173 18.68 -20.51 -3.45
C THR A 173 19.09 -19.71 -4.67
N GLY A 174 19.85 -18.61 -4.49
CA GLY A 174 20.41 -17.82 -5.57
C GLY A 174 19.69 -16.50 -5.88
N TRP A 175 18.55 -16.22 -5.25
CA TRP A 175 17.85 -14.93 -5.44
C TRP A 175 18.70 -13.74 -4.98
N ASP A 176 19.25 -13.83 -3.76
CA ASP A 176 20.08 -12.76 -3.20
C ASP A 176 21.38 -12.60 -3.99
N ASP A 177 22.02 -13.71 -4.38
CA ASP A 177 23.25 -13.70 -5.20
C ASP A 177 23.02 -12.99 -6.55
N ALA A 178 21.86 -13.23 -7.21
CA ALA A 178 21.52 -12.57 -8.45
C ALA A 178 21.26 -11.07 -8.26
N LEU A 179 20.57 -10.67 -7.18
CA LEU A 179 20.30 -9.27 -6.87
C LEU A 179 21.59 -8.51 -6.53
N ASP A 180 22.50 -9.13 -5.78
CA ASP A 180 23.79 -8.55 -5.39
C ASP A 180 24.77 -8.46 -6.56
N ALA A 181 24.61 -9.29 -7.61
CA ALA A 181 25.42 -9.27 -8.85
C ALA A 181 25.02 -8.16 -9.86
N ASP A 182 24.43 -7.06 -9.38
CA ASP A 182 24.04 -5.89 -10.21
C ASP A 182 22.96 -6.18 -11.26
N LEU A 183 22.02 -7.06 -10.94
CA LEU A 183 20.88 -7.34 -11.80
C LEU A 183 20.09 -6.06 -12.17
N LEU A 184 19.92 -5.14 -11.20
CA LEU A 184 19.31 -3.85 -11.43
C LEU A 184 20.10 -2.97 -12.41
N GLY A 185 21.43 -3.03 -12.39
CA GLY A 185 22.29 -2.32 -13.36
C GLY A 185 22.06 -2.79 -14.77
N LEU A 186 21.90 -4.08 -15.00
CA LEU A 186 21.57 -4.64 -16.33
C LEU A 186 20.19 -4.16 -16.79
N VAL A 187 19.20 -4.17 -15.92
CA VAL A 187 17.84 -3.67 -16.21
C VAL A 187 17.89 -2.19 -16.58
N ARG A 188 18.58 -1.36 -15.80
CA ARG A 188 18.76 0.09 -16.07
C ARG A 188 19.48 0.38 -17.40
N ALA A 189 20.37 -0.52 -17.81
CA ALA A 189 21.05 -0.44 -19.10
C ALA A 189 20.21 -0.98 -20.27
N GLY A 190 18.97 -1.42 -20.05
CA GLY A 190 18.09 -2.01 -21.07
C GLY A 190 18.51 -3.43 -21.48
N ARG A 191 19.44 -4.06 -20.77
CA ARG A 191 19.99 -5.39 -21.04
C ARG A 191 19.15 -6.49 -20.39
N ILE A 192 17.86 -6.52 -20.72
CA ILE A 192 16.88 -7.39 -20.04
C ILE A 192 17.19 -8.87 -20.25
N GLU A 193 17.60 -9.29 -21.44
CA GLU A 193 17.94 -10.68 -21.73
C GLU A 193 19.21 -11.15 -21.00
N ASP A 194 20.18 -10.25 -20.81
CA ASP A 194 21.37 -10.56 -20.01
C ASP A 194 21.00 -10.70 -18.53
N ALA A 195 20.11 -9.82 -18.03
CA ALA A 195 19.57 -9.90 -16.69
C ALA A 195 18.78 -11.21 -16.47
N ARG A 196 17.95 -11.60 -17.44
CA ARG A 196 17.21 -12.86 -17.44
C ARG A 196 18.14 -14.07 -17.40
N SER A 197 19.17 -14.07 -18.23
CA SER A 197 20.16 -15.15 -18.30
C SER A 197 20.92 -15.29 -16.99
N MET A 198 21.40 -14.17 -16.43
CA MET A 198 22.06 -14.15 -15.12
C MET A 198 21.19 -14.73 -14.02
N LEU A 199 19.94 -14.28 -13.94
CA LEU A 199 18.98 -14.73 -12.92
C LEU A 199 18.71 -16.24 -13.06
N ARG A 200 18.46 -16.73 -14.26
CA ARG A 200 18.25 -18.17 -14.52
C ARG A 200 19.45 -19.02 -14.14
N ILE A 201 20.67 -18.55 -14.42
CA ILE A 201 21.91 -19.24 -14.00
C ILE A 201 22.01 -19.31 -12.49
N SER A 202 21.82 -18.20 -11.79
CA SER A 202 21.88 -18.14 -10.34
C SER A 202 20.87 -19.07 -9.66
N LEU A 203 19.71 -19.28 -10.27
CA LEU A 203 18.65 -20.15 -9.76
C LEU A 203 18.75 -21.62 -10.23
N GLY A 204 19.74 -21.96 -11.05
CA GLY A 204 19.89 -23.31 -11.60
C GLY A 204 18.84 -23.70 -12.65
N LEU A 205 18.22 -22.71 -13.30
CA LEU A 205 17.19 -22.90 -14.35
C LEU A 205 17.79 -23.11 -15.77
N THR A 206 19.09 -23.38 -15.89
CA THR A 206 19.83 -23.45 -17.17
C THR A 206 19.79 -24.78 -17.87
N ALA A 207 19.19 -25.82 -17.31
CA ALA A 207 18.99 -27.07 -18.00
C ALA A 207 17.71 -27.05 -18.83
N GLU A 208 17.80 -27.13 -20.17
CA GLU A 208 16.67 -27.62 -20.99
C GLU A 208 16.23 -28.98 -20.40
N PRO A 209 14.92 -29.22 -20.24
CA PRO A 209 14.47 -30.58 -19.91
C PRO A 209 15.01 -31.49 -20.98
N ALA A 210 15.73 -32.54 -20.58
CA ALA A 210 16.22 -33.57 -21.49
C ALA A 210 15.03 -34.02 -22.36
N ARG A 211 15.10 -33.77 -23.66
CA ARG A 211 14.18 -34.36 -24.64
C ARG A 211 14.32 -35.86 -24.44
N GLU A 212 13.28 -36.50 -23.92
CA GLU A 212 13.15 -37.95 -23.99
C GLU A 212 13.34 -38.34 -25.45
N VAL A 213 14.48 -38.92 -25.74
CA VAL A 213 14.69 -39.61 -27.03
C VAL A 213 13.83 -40.85 -26.94
N ALA A 214 12.63 -40.78 -27.52
CA ALA A 214 11.82 -41.95 -27.78
C ALA A 214 12.59 -42.91 -28.64
N SER A 215 12.95 -44.05 -28.05
CA SER A 215 13.46 -45.24 -28.79
C SER A 215 12.30 -46.05 -29.30
#